data_ad7915da8a108a7d6c59af25ea0e6ee4
#
_entry.id   ad7915da8a108a7d6c59af25ea0e6ee4
#
_cell.length_a   1.000
_cell.length_b   1.000
_cell.length_c   1.000
_cell.angle_alpha   90.00
_cell.angle_beta   90.00
_cell.angle_gamma   90.00
#
_symmetry.space_group_name_H-M   'P 1'
#
loop_
_entity.id
_entity.type
_entity.pdbx_description
1 polymer ?
#
loop_
_entity_poly.entity_id
_entity_poly.type
_entity_poly.pdbx_seq_one_letter_code
_entity_poly.pdbx_strand_id
1 'polypeptide(L)'
;MDTLLVVGAGPKALAVAAKAHVLRKLGLAAPRVIVVEAHAVGGNWLPSGGWTDGQHRLGTSPEKDIGFPYRSTWARGHNRAIDEAMMAYSWTSFLVEHGTYAEWIDRGRPSPQHHVWAKYLQWVARAIDLELVLGTVDSVAAAADGWLVSVTGADGVTTEIDTDALMITGPGHSRRALAEHPRVLSIAEFWDLAGKRALPVSSRAAVIGGGETAGSALDELVRHDMLTISVITPKATIYTRGESYFENALFSDPTKWNTLSMDERRDVIRRTDRGVFSVRVQESVIGDNRVHHLQGRVVRIAEQGDGVAMTLRNDRRPDQVHTFDLVIDATGGQPLWFLELFDANAADLLELAVGGPLTQTRLEAAIGYDLAVSGLDAKLYLPNMAGIAQGPGFPNLSCLGELSDRVLRTAPARQVVGARRGVAARPA
;
A
#
# COMPACT_ATOMS: atom_id res chain seq x y z
N MET A 1 -16.45 -13.71 12.89
CA MET A 1 -16.25 -13.01 11.59
C MET A 1 -16.57 -14.01 10.48
N ASP A 2 -17.66 -13.82 9.84
CA ASP A 2 -18.13 -14.69 8.74
C ASP A 2 -17.85 -14.01 7.40
N THR A 3 -17.88 -12.67 7.37
CA THR A 3 -17.59 -11.85 6.21
C THR A 3 -16.50 -10.82 6.49
N LEU A 4 -15.61 -10.63 5.50
CA LEU A 4 -14.60 -9.59 5.48
C LEU A 4 -14.69 -8.85 4.15
N LEU A 5 -15.02 -7.57 4.21
CA LEU A 5 -14.95 -6.72 3.03
C LEU A 5 -13.59 -6.03 2.96
N VAL A 6 -12.98 -6.04 1.77
CA VAL A 6 -11.67 -5.42 1.52
C VAL A 6 -11.83 -4.35 0.45
N VAL A 7 -11.43 -3.12 0.77
CA VAL A 7 -11.40 -1.99 -0.17
C VAL A 7 -10.06 -1.96 -0.88
N GLY A 8 -10.10 -2.11 -2.21
CA GLY A 8 -8.95 -2.15 -3.11
C GLY A 8 -8.47 -3.57 -3.43
N ALA A 9 -8.39 -3.94 -4.72
CA ALA A 9 -7.97 -5.25 -5.22
C ALA A 9 -6.45 -5.33 -5.50
N GLY A 10 -5.65 -4.85 -4.55
CA GLY A 10 -4.18 -4.94 -4.59
C GLY A 10 -3.65 -6.25 -4.00
N PRO A 11 -2.31 -6.42 -3.91
CA PRO A 11 -1.66 -7.65 -3.41
C PRO A 11 -2.07 -8.03 -2.00
N LYS A 12 -2.37 -7.07 -1.11
CA LYS A 12 -2.84 -7.35 0.26
C LYS A 12 -4.21 -8.02 0.26
N ALA A 13 -5.14 -7.51 -0.55
CA ALA A 13 -6.47 -8.11 -0.74
C ALA A 13 -6.35 -9.52 -1.32
N LEU A 14 -5.54 -9.68 -2.37
CA LEU A 14 -5.31 -10.97 -3.02
C LEU A 14 -4.65 -11.98 -2.07
N ALA A 15 -3.70 -11.56 -1.23
CA ALA A 15 -3.07 -12.43 -0.24
C ALA A 15 -4.10 -12.96 0.78
N VAL A 16 -4.96 -12.07 1.29
CA VAL A 16 -6.02 -12.45 2.25
C VAL A 16 -7.07 -13.35 1.58
N ALA A 17 -7.53 -12.99 0.39
CA ALA A 17 -8.54 -13.79 -0.35
C ALA A 17 -8.00 -15.16 -0.76
N ALA A 18 -6.75 -15.24 -1.27
CA ALA A 18 -6.13 -16.51 -1.63
C ALA A 18 -5.89 -17.41 -0.42
N LYS A 19 -5.42 -16.84 0.70
CA LYS A 19 -5.26 -17.61 1.94
C LYS A 19 -6.61 -18.13 2.45
N ALA A 20 -7.66 -17.31 2.47
CA ALA A 20 -9.00 -17.73 2.84
C ALA A 20 -9.54 -18.85 1.94
N HIS A 21 -9.29 -18.75 0.62
CA HIS A 21 -9.64 -19.77 -0.34
C HIS A 21 -8.89 -21.10 -0.06
N VAL A 22 -7.59 -21.04 0.18
CA VAL A 22 -6.77 -22.21 0.53
C VAL A 22 -7.23 -22.85 1.83
N LEU A 23 -7.50 -22.05 2.88
CA LEU A 23 -7.99 -22.55 4.15
C LEU A 23 -9.31 -23.33 3.98
N ARG A 24 -10.28 -22.77 3.24
CA ARG A 24 -11.55 -23.47 2.95
C ARG A 24 -11.33 -24.77 2.15
N LYS A 25 -10.44 -24.77 1.15
CA LYS A 25 -10.08 -25.99 0.41
C LYS A 25 -9.49 -27.09 1.29
N LEU A 26 -8.78 -26.70 2.35
CA LEU A 26 -8.21 -27.63 3.33
C LEU A 26 -9.19 -28.00 4.46
N GLY A 27 -10.46 -27.57 4.37
CA GLY A 27 -11.47 -27.82 5.39
C GLY A 27 -11.30 -26.99 6.68
N LEU A 28 -10.51 -25.91 6.61
CA LEU A 28 -10.29 -25.01 7.74
C LEU A 28 -11.25 -23.81 7.66
N ALA A 29 -11.66 -23.31 8.83
CA ALA A 29 -12.54 -22.17 8.91
C ALA A 29 -11.83 -20.90 8.39
N ALA A 30 -12.50 -20.17 7.50
CA ALA A 30 -12.07 -18.86 7.01
C ALA A 30 -13.29 -18.04 6.58
N PRO A 31 -13.27 -16.71 6.75
CA PRO A 31 -14.37 -15.85 6.35
C PRO A 31 -14.58 -15.86 4.83
N ARG A 32 -15.77 -15.49 4.41
CA ARG A 32 -16.04 -15.04 3.05
C ARG A 32 -15.32 -13.70 2.86
N VAL A 33 -14.51 -13.56 1.81
CA VAL A 33 -13.78 -12.33 1.51
C VAL A 33 -14.40 -11.70 0.27
N ILE A 34 -14.97 -10.51 0.42
CA ILE A 34 -15.54 -9.70 -0.65
C ILE A 34 -14.55 -8.56 -0.91
N VAL A 35 -14.15 -8.36 -2.16
CA VAL A 35 -13.22 -7.29 -2.54
C VAL A 35 -13.95 -6.25 -3.38
N VAL A 36 -13.88 -4.98 -2.99
CA VAL A 36 -14.41 -3.84 -3.76
C VAL A 36 -13.24 -3.12 -4.43
N GLU A 37 -13.35 -2.86 -5.73
CA GLU A 37 -12.29 -2.20 -6.51
C GLU A 37 -12.90 -1.21 -7.50
N ALA A 38 -12.37 0.02 -7.51
CA ALA A 38 -12.90 1.09 -8.36
C ALA A 38 -12.55 0.90 -9.86
N HIS A 39 -11.43 0.28 -10.18
CA HIS A 39 -10.93 0.20 -11.56
C HIS A 39 -10.70 -1.23 -12.02
N ALA A 40 -9.65 -1.88 -11.53
CA ALA A 40 -9.27 -3.22 -11.92
C ALA A 40 -8.38 -3.86 -10.86
N VAL A 41 -8.36 -5.19 -10.81
CA VAL A 41 -7.39 -5.92 -9.99
C VAL A 41 -5.97 -5.49 -10.35
N GLY A 42 -5.21 -5.06 -9.33
CA GLY A 42 -3.87 -4.53 -9.52
C GLY A 42 -3.83 -3.10 -10.10
N GLY A 43 -4.92 -2.35 -10.01
CA GLY A 43 -5.07 -1.00 -10.57
C GLY A 43 -3.94 -0.04 -10.23
N ASN A 44 -3.37 -0.14 -9.03
CA ASN A 44 -2.23 0.69 -8.61
C ASN A 44 -0.95 0.49 -9.48
N TRP A 45 -0.83 -0.62 -10.20
CA TRP A 45 0.26 -0.93 -11.14
C TRP A 45 -0.15 -0.72 -12.61
N LEU A 46 -1.31 -0.15 -12.84
CA LEU A 46 -1.85 0.21 -14.15
C LEU A 46 -2.01 1.73 -14.25
N PRO A 47 -2.04 2.30 -15.46
CA PRO A 47 -2.28 3.73 -15.65
C PRO A 47 -3.55 4.25 -14.96
N SER A 48 -4.60 3.42 -14.89
CA SER A 48 -5.86 3.76 -14.23
C SER A 48 -5.73 4.10 -12.74
N GLY A 49 -4.69 3.61 -12.06
CA GLY A 49 -4.45 3.92 -10.65
C GLY A 49 -3.77 5.27 -10.40
N GLY A 50 -3.26 5.93 -11.44
CA GLY A 50 -2.65 7.25 -11.34
C GLY A 50 -1.26 7.30 -10.68
N TRP A 51 -0.60 6.13 -10.51
CA TRP A 51 0.72 6.04 -9.85
C TRP A 51 1.85 5.57 -10.77
N THR A 52 1.55 5.24 -12.01
CA THR A 52 2.48 4.68 -12.99
C THR A 52 1.88 4.72 -14.40
N ASP A 53 2.72 4.70 -15.42
CA ASP A 53 2.33 4.40 -16.81
C ASP A 53 2.23 2.88 -17.09
N GLY A 54 2.52 2.04 -16.10
CA GLY A 54 2.59 0.59 -16.24
C GLY A 54 3.93 0.05 -16.73
N GLN A 55 4.86 0.89 -17.19
CA GLN A 55 6.16 0.49 -17.74
C GLN A 55 7.27 0.50 -16.69
N HIS A 56 7.11 1.26 -15.62
CA HIS A 56 8.07 1.28 -14.51
C HIS A 56 8.23 -0.12 -13.90
N ARG A 57 9.43 -0.45 -13.43
CA ARG A 57 9.71 -1.76 -12.86
C ARG A 57 9.32 -1.85 -11.39
N LEU A 58 8.84 -3.02 -10.98
CA LEU A 58 8.54 -3.30 -9.58
C LEU A 58 9.77 -3.05 -8.68
N GLY A 59 9.60 -2.23 -7.66
CA GLY A 59 10.67 -1.79 -6.75
C GLY A 59 11.18 -2.88 -5.77
N THR A 60 10.72 -4.12 -5.89
CA THR A 60 11.16 -5.28 -5.07
C THR A 60 11.18 -6.55 -5.90
N SER A 61 11.72 -7.65 -5.36
CA SER A 61 11.65 -8.96 -6.03
C SER A 61 10.19 -9.41 -6.20
N PRO A 62 9.78 -9.89 -7.38
CA PRO A 62 8.43 -10.43 -7.59
C PRO A 62 8.18 -11.73 -6.82
N GLU A 63 9.22 -12.39 -6.32
CA GLU A 63 9.12 -13.56 -5.43
C GLU A 63 8.59 -13.17 -4.03
N LYS A 64 8.55 -11.86 -3.71
CA LYS A 64 7.78 -11.33 -2.58
C LYS A 64 6.31 -11.19 -2.99
N ASP A 65 5.73 -12.30 -3.40
CA ASP A 65 4.37 -12.43 -3.91
C ASP A 65 3.32 -12.59 -2.81
N ILE A 66 2.08 -12.94 -3.17
CA ILE A 66 0.95 -12.97 -2.23
C ILE A 66 1.08 -13.99 -1.11
N GLY A 67 1.94 -15.01 -1.22
CA GLY A 67 2.19 -16.02 -0.19
C GLY A 67 3.45 -15.78 0.63
N PHE A 68 4.34 -14.90 0.16
CA PHE A 68 5.63 -14.66 0.81
C PHE A 68 5.46 -14.16 2.27
N PRO A 69 6.23 -14.69 3.24
CA PRO A 69 7.39 -15.57 3.14
C PRO A 69 7.11 -17.08 3.23
N TYR A 70 5.90 -17.55 3.02
CA TYR A 70 5.52 -18.98 3.10
C TYR A 70 5.90 -19.62 4.44
N ARG A 71 5.51 -18.97 5.51
CA ARG A 71 5.75 -19.37 6.92
C ARG A 71 4.45 -19.26 7.69
N SER A 72 3.41 -19.96 7.25
CA SER A 72 2.12 -19.93 7.91
C SER A 72 2.23 -20.35 9.37
N THR A 73 1.54 -19.63 10.23
CA THR A 73 1.50 -19.88 11.67
C THR A 73 0.10 -20.25 12.13
N TRP A 74 -0.77 -20.72 11.21
CA TRP A 74 -2.20 -20.93 11.42
C TRP A 74 -2.53 -21.97 12.49
N ALA A 75 -2.09 -23.22 12.30
CA ALA A 75 -2.31 -24.32 13.24
C ALA A 75 -1.22 -25.39 13.08
N ARG A 76 -0.78 -25.99 14.20
CA ARG A 76 0.14 -27.12 14.18
C ARG A 76 -0.45 -28.25 13.32
N GLY A 77 0.35 -28.78 12.38
CA GLY A 77 -0.06 -29.86 11.47
C GLY A 77 -0.65 -29.38 10.14
N HIS A 78 -1.08 -28.12 10.02
CA HIS A 78 -1.63 -27.59 8.76
C HIS A 78 -0.73 -26.56 8.08
N ASN A 79 0.21 -25.93 8.80
CA ASN A 79 1.03 -24.84 8.28
C ASN A 79 1.74 -25.19 6.96
N ARG A 80 2.37 -26.36 6.91
CA ARG A 80 3.04 -26.84 5.70
C ARG A 80 2.07 -27.03 4.52
N ALA A 81 0.92 -27.64 4.76
CA ALA A 81 -0.10 -27.85 3.71
C ALA A 81 -0.67 -26.52 3.19
N ILE A 82 -0.82 -25.53 4.08
CA ILE A 82 -1.24 -24.17 3.71
C ILE A 82 -0.17 -23.52 2.83
N ASP A 83 1.11 -23.57 3.22
CA ASP A 83 2.19 -22.97 2.45
C ASP A 83 2.36 -23.65 1.08
N GLU A 84 2.32 -24.99 1.02
CA GLU A 84 2.34 -25.76 -0.23
C GLU A 84 1.17 -25.41 -1.14
N ALA A 85 -0.04 -25.26 -0.61
CA ALA A 85 -1.21 -24.85 -1.39
C ALA A 85 -1.13 -23.38 -1.85
N MET A 86 -0.57 -22.48 -1.03
CA MET A 86 -0.32 -21.08 -1.42
C MET A 86 0.71 -20.95 -2.53
N MET A 87 1.70 -21.86 -2.62
CA MET A 87 2.69 -21.87 -3.71
C MET A 87 2.06 -22.02 -5.10
N ALA A 88 0.87 -22.64 -5.20
CA ALA A 88 0.14 -22.71 -6.46
C ALA A 88 -0.23 -21.32 -7.04
N TYR A 89 -0.26 -20.30 -6.22
CA TYR A 89 -0.58 -18.90 -6.59
C TYR A 89 0.66 -17.99 -6.58
N SER A 90 1.87 -18.56 -6.53
CA SER A 90 3.12 -17.81 -6.52
C SER A 90 3.45 -17.17 -7.87
N TRP A 91 4.36 -16.18 -7.83
CA TRP A 91 4.94 -15.61 -9.04
C TRP A 91 5.59 -16.68 -9.94
N THR A 92 6.30 -17.64 -9.34
CA THR A 92 6.92 -18.76 -10.07
C THR A 92 5.87 -19.61 -10.78
N SER A 93 4.76 -19.96 -10.11
CA SER A 93 3.67 -20.73 -10.71
C SER A 93 3.00 -19.99 -11.88
N PHE A 94 2.82 -18.67 -11.75
CA PHE A 94 2.35 -17.81 -12.84
C PHE A 94 3.28 -17.89 -14.06
N LEU A 95 4.59 -17.78 -13.88
CA LEU A 95 5.55 -17.85 -14.98
C LEU A 95 5.59 -19.23 -15.62
N VAL A 96 5.48 -20.29 -14.83
CA VAL A 96 5.45 -21.69 -15.32
C VAL A 96 4.21 -21.91 -16.19
N GLU A 97 3.03 -21.50 -15.72
CA GLU A 97 1.77 -21.62 -16.47
C GLU A 97 1.80 -20.86 -17.82
N HIS A 98 2.49 -19.70 -17.84
CA HIS A 98 2.64 -18.89 -19.06
C HIS A 98 3.84 -19.27 -19.93
N GLY A 99 4.60 -20.31 -19.56
CA GLY A 99 5.77 -20.79 -20.33
C GLY A 99 6.96 -19.84 -20.36
N THR A 100 7.02 -18.85 -19.43
CA THR A 100 8.06 -17.80 -19.42
C THR A 100 9.08 -17.96 -18.30
N TYR A 101 8.99 -19.03 -17.50
CA TYR A 101 9.84 -19.22 -16.32
C TYR A 101 11.32 -19.36 -16.70
N ALA A 102 11.67 -20.22 -17.68
CA ALA A 102 13.05 -20.43 -18.10
C ALA A 102 13.68 -19.13 -18.61
N GLU A 103 12.98 -18.41 -19.49
CA GLU A 103 13.44 -17.12 -20.00
C GLU A 103 13.69 -16.11 -18.87
N TRP A 104 12.82 -16.06 -17.86
CA TRP A 104 12.99 -15.17 -16.73
C TRP A 104 14.24 -15.49 -15.91
N ILE A 105 14.55 -16.80 -15.72
CA ILE A 105 15.79 -17.25 -15.08
C ILE A 105 17.01 -16.84 -15.89
N ASP A 106 17.01 -17.12 -17.20
CA ASP A 106 18.12 -16.84 -18.11
C ASP A 106 18.45 -15.36 -18.22
N ARG A 107 17.43 -14.50 -18.08
CA ARG A 107 17.58 -13.04 -18.01
C ARG A 107 18.08 -12.52 -16.65
N GLY A 108 18.40 -13.38 -15.68
CA GLY A 108 18.87 -13.00 -14.34
C GLY A 108 17.77 -12.57 -13.37
N ARG A 109 16.54 -13.08 -13.54
CA ARG A 109 15.38 -12.83 -12.66
C ARG A 109 15.02 -11.35 -12.52
N PRO A 110 14.85 -10.60 -13.61
CA PRO A 110 14.56 -9.20 -13.54
C PRO A 110 13.22 -8.94 -12.85
N SER A 111 13.11 -7.82 -12.15
CA SER A 111 11.80 -7.35 -11.70
C SER A 111 10.92 -7.02 -12.89
N PRO A 112 9.65 -7.47 -12.88
CA PRO A 112 8.72 -7.23 -13.96
C PRO A 112 8.34 -5.74 -14.04
N GLN A 113 7.89 -5.33 -15.20
CA GLN A 113 7.18 -4.07 -15.36
C GLN A 113 5.85 -4.11 -14.58
N HIS A 114 5.35 -2.97 -14.16
CA HIS A 114 4.15 -2.84 -13.36
C HIS A 114 2.93 -3.52 -14.00
N HIS A 115 2.72 -3.35 -15.32
CA HIS A 115 1.60 -4.01 -16.02
C HIS A 115 1.72 -5.55 -16.02
N VAL A 116 2.94 -6.11 -16.00
CA VAL A 116 3.15 -7.56 -15.90
C VAL A 116 2.84 -8.05 -14.48
N TRP A 117 3.21 -7.26 -13.47
CA TRP A 117 2.83 -7.52 -12.09
C TRP A 117 1.30 -7.47 -11.89
N ALA A 118 0.63 -6.49 -12.50
CA ALA A 118 -0.84 -6.44 -12.50
C ALA A 118 -1.47 -7.68 -13.15
N LYS A 119 -0.90 -8.18 -14.27
CA LYS A 119 -1.35 -9.44 -14.89
C LYS A 119 -1.22 -10.65 -13.96
N TYR A 120 -0.13 -10.72 -13.17
CA TYR A 120 0.01 -11.75 -12.15
C TYR A 120 -1.12 -11.66 -11.12
N LEU A 121 -1.42 -10.48 -10.59
CA LEU A 121 -2.50 -10.30 -9.62
C LEU A 121 -3.87 -10.67 -10.22
N GLN A 122 -4.14 -10.30 -11.47
CA GLN A 122 -5.34 -10.68 -12.20
C GLN A 122 -5.44 -12.19 -12.42
N TRP A 123 -4.31 -12.83 -12.67
CA TRP A 123 -4.25 -14.30 -12.77
C TRP A 123 -4.60 -14.96 -11.43
N VAL A 124 -4.04 -14.47 -10.31
CA VAL A 124 -4.41 -14.95 -8.98
C VAL A 124 -5.90 -14.79 -8.74
N ALA A 125 -6.46 -13.60 -9.01
CA ALA A 125 -7.89 -13.33 -8.80
C ALA A 125 -8.79 -14.32 -9.53
N ARG A 126 -8.46 -14.63 -10.79
CA ARG A 126 -9.19 -15.66 -11.57
C ARG A 126 -9.01 -17.06 -10.98
N ALA A 127 -7.79 -17.43 -10.58
CA ALA A 127 -7.47 -18.76 -10.09
C ALA A 127 -8.17 -19.11 -8.76
N ILE A 128 -8.51 -18.09 -7.94
CA ILE A 128 -9.23 -18.27 -6.68
C ILE A 128 -10.74 -17.99 -6.80
N ASP A 129 -11.23 -17.67 -8.00
CA ASP A 129 -12.61 -17.21 -8.22
C ASP A 129 -12.98 -16.07 -7.25
N LEU A 130 -12.18 -14.98 -7.32
CA LEU A 130 -12.28 -13.85 -6.40
C LEU A 130 -13.69 -13.25 -6.42
N GLU A 131 -14.32 -13.14 -5.29
CA GLU A 131 -15.57 -12.38 -5.15
C GLU A 131 -15.26 -10.87 -5.23
N LEU A 132 -15.41 -10.32 -6.43
CA LEU A 132 -15.06 -8.96 -6.80
C LEU A 132 -16.27 -8.13 -7.11
N VAL A 133 -16.44 -7.01 -6.41
CA VAL A 133 -17.42 -5.96 -6.71
C VAL A 133 -16.69 -4.80 -7.37
N LEU A 134 -16.96 -4.55 -8.65
CA LEU A 134 -16.43 -3.39 -9.36
C LEU A 134 -17.28 -2.16 -9.04
N GLY A 135 -16.70 -1.21 -8.34
CA GLY A 135 -17.37 0.01 -7.92
C GLY A 135 -16.52 0.85 -6.97
N THR A 136 -16.97 2.06 -6.73
CA THR A 136 -16.33 2.99 -5.78
C THR A 136 -17.07 2.91 -4.45
N VAL A 137 -16.32 2.80 -3.36
CA VAL A 137 -16.90 2.94 -2.01
C VAL A 137 -17.21 4.41 -1.77
N ASP A 138 -18.47 4.72 -1.52
CA ASP A 138 -18.94 6.09 -1.27
C ASP A 138 -18.96 6.42 0.22
N SER A 139 -19.41 5.45 1.04
CA SER A 139 -19.47 5.66 2.48
C SER A 139 -19.33 4.36 3.27
N VAL A 140 -18.91 4.50 4.50
CA VAL A 140 -18.78 3.45 5.51
C VAL A 140 -19.49 3.92 6.78
N ALA A 141 -20.52 3.22 7.18
CA ALA A 141 -21.27 3.48 8.40
C ALA A 141 -21.03 2.34 9.41
N ALA A 142 -21.10 2.68 10.70
CA ALA A 142 -21.07 1.67 11.75
C ALA A 142 -22.44 0.97 11.83
N ALA A 143 -22.42 -0.38 11.82
CA ALA A 143 -23.60 -1.22 12.08
C ALA A 143 -23.53 -1.82 13.49
N ALA A 144 -24.60 -2.49 13.93
CA ALA A 144 -24.66 -3.06 15.30
C ALA A 144 -23.51 -4.05 15.60
N ASP A 145 -23.16 -4.90 14.62
CA ASP A 145 -22.14 -5.96 14.79
C ASP A 145 -21.05 -5.91 13.69
N GLY A 146 -20.92 -4.77 12.97
CA GLY A 146 -20.01 -4.67 11.83
C GLY A 146 -20.02 -3.31 11.16
N TRP A 147 -19.94 -3.33 9.83
CA TRP A 147 -19.90 -2.15 8.98
C TRP A 147 -20.91 -2.27 7.85
N LEU A 148 -21.59 -1.17 7.53
CA LEU A 148 -22.42 -1.02 6.34
C LEU A 148 -21.62 -0.18 5.31
N VAL A 149 -21.34 -0.76 4.16
CA VAL A 149 -20.51 -0.14 3.12
C VAL A 149 -21.35 0.12 1.88
N SER A 150 -21.49 1.38 1.48
CA SER A 150 -22.17 1.77 0.25
C SER A 150 -21.18 1.79 -0.91
N VAL A 151 -21.52 1.12 -2.00
CA VAL A 151 -20.68 0.98 -3.20
C VAL A 151 -21.47 1.38 -4.43
N THR A 152 -20.98 2.34 -5.21
CA THR A 152 -21.58 2.73 -6.49
C THR A 152 -20.82 2.07 -7.64
N GLY A 153 -21.52 1.26 -8.42
CA GLY A 153 -21.02 0.62 -9.62
C GLY A 153 -20.84 1.60 -10.79
N ALA A 154 -20.18 1.14 -11.86
CA ALA A 154 -19.99 1.91 -13.08
C ALA A 154 -21.31 2.31 -13.79
N ASP A 155 -22.39 1.59 -13.50
CA ASP A 155 -23.76 1.86 -13.98
C ASP A 155 -24.47 2.95 -13.14
N GLY A 156 -23.84 3.47 -12.11
CA GLY A 156 -24.39 4.45 -11.19
C GLY A 156 -25.35 3.86 -10.14
N VAL A 157 -25.47 2.53 -10.06
CA VAL A 157 -26.29 1.87 -9.05
C VAL A 157 -25.49 1.73 -7.76
N THR A 158 -26.10 2.21 -6.66
CA THR A 158 -25.51 2.07 -5.32
C THR A 158 -26.06 0.81 -4.66
N THR A 159 -25.16 0.00 -4.11
CA THR A 159 -25.47 -1.23 -3.35
C THR A 159 -24.88 -1.10 -1.95
N GLU A 160 -25.65 -1.50 -0.94
CA GLU A 160 -25.17 -1.60 0.43
C GLU A 160 -24.71 -3.03 0.74
N ILE A 161 -23.55 -3.15 1.38
CA ILE A 161 -22.95 -4.43 1.77
C ILE A 161 -22.73 -4.43 3.28
N ASP A 162 -23.41 -5.32 3.98
CA ASP A 162 -23.14 -5.62 5.39
C ASP A 162 -21.93 -6.52 5.52
N THR A 163 -21.03 -6.22 6.48
CA THR A 163 -19.84 -7.03 6.74
C THR A 163 -19.42 -6.97 8.20
N ASP A 164 -18.97 -8.10 8.76
CA ASP A 164 -18.49 -8.17 10.16
C ASP A 164 -17.16 -7.43 10.35
N ALA A 165 -16.37 -7.32 9.28
CA ALA A 165 -15.07 -6.69 9.33
C ALA A 165 -14.75 -5.95 8.01
N LEU A 166 -13.97 -4.88 8.13
CA LEU A 166 -13.53 -4.06 7.01
C LEU A 166 -12.01 -3.99 6.97
N MET A 167 -11.42 -4.13 5.79
CA MET A 167 -9.99 -3.93 5.57
C MET A 167 -9.78 -2.87 4.50
N ILE A 168 -9.04 -1.81 4.83
CA ILE A 168 -8.69 -0.74 3.88
C ILE A 168 -7.28 -0.99 3.34
N THR A 169 -7.16 -1.04 2.01
CA THR A 169 -5.88 -1.20 1.32
C THR A 169 -5.63 -0.06 0.33
N GLY A 170 -4.42 -0.03 -0.24
CA GLY A 170 -4.06 0.97 -1.25
C GLY A 170 -3.62 2.33 -0.67
N PRO A 171 -2.96 3.15 -1.50
CA PRO A 171 -2.46 4.46 -1.11
C PRO A 171 -3.53 5.56 -1.16
N GLY A 172 -4.74 5.25 -1.62
CA GLY A 172 -5.76 6.25 -1.98
C GLY A 172 -5.35 7.07 -3.21
N HIS A 173 -5.96 8.24 -3.32
CA HIS A 173 -5.63 9.19 -4.38
C HIS A 173 -4.32 9.92 -4.07
N SER A 174 -3.61 10.36 -5.11
CA SER A 174 -2.50 11.30 -4.94
C SER A 174 -3.02 12.63 -4.39
N ARG A 175 -2.18 13.35 -3.65
CA ARG A 175 -2.51 14.71 -3.25
C ARG A 175 -2.72 15.59 -4.48
N ARG A 176 -3.54 16.64 -4.33
CA ARG A 176 -3.56 17.72 -5.30
C ARG A 176 -2.17 18.36 -5.35
N ALA A 177 -1.79 18.86 -6.53
CA ALA A 177 -0.55 19.59 -6.68
C ALA A 177 -0.45 20.77 -5.68
N LEU A 178 0.77 21.11 -5.28
CA LEU A 178 1.04 22.18 -4.30
C LEU A 178 0.56 23.57 -4.75
N ALA A 179 0.29 23.75 -6.05
CA ALA A 179 -0.27 24.97 -6.60
C ALA A 179 -1.16 24.63 -7.81
N GLU A 180 -2.23 25.38 -8.02
CA GLU A 180 -3.06 25.30 -9.22
C GLU A 180 -2.38 26.06 -10.36
N HIS A 181 -1.53 25.36 -11.09
CA HIS A 181 -0.79 25.91 -12.23
C HIS A 181 -0.51 24.81 -13.26
N PRO A 182 -0.67 25.03 -14.57
CA PRO A 182 -0.52 24.00 -15.61
C PRO A 182 0.90 23.39 -15.70
N ARG A 183 1.88 24.02 -15.07
CA ARG A 183 3.26 23.52 -14.97
C ARG A 183 3.58 22.85 -13.63
N VAL A 184 2.61 22.73 -12.71
CA VAL A 184 2.77 22.07 -11.43
C VAL A 184 1.81 20.89 -11.39
N LEU A 185 2.34 19.70 -11.60
CA LEU A 185 1.57 18.47 -11.72
C LEU A 185 1.57 17.68 -10.41
N SER A 186 0.42 17.17 -10.05
CA SER A 186 0.35 16.04 -9.11
C SER A 186 0.97 14.79 -9.76
N ILE A 187 1.26 13.77 -8.97
CA ILE A 187 1.82 12.53 -9.52
C ILE A 187 0.84 11.83 -10.48
N ALA A 188 -0.46 11.92 -10.24
CA ALA A 188 -1.46 11.33 -11.12
C ALA A 188 -1.53 12.06 -12.47
N GLU A 189 -1.53 13.40 -12.48
CA GLU A 189 -1.47 14.20 -13.70
C GLU A 189 -0.18 13.94 -14.46
N PHE A 190 0.94 13.84 -13.75
CA PHE A 190 2.22 13.50 -14.39
C PHE A 190 2.14 12.16 -15.13
N TRP A 191 1.65 11.09 -14.49
CA TRP A 191 1.57 9.77 -15.10
C TRP A 191 0.53 9.70 -16.24
N ASP A 192 -0.59 10.43 -16.12
CA ASP A 192 -1.58 10.53 -17.19
C ASP A 192 -0.95 11.18 -18.45
N LEU A 193 -0.24 12.29 -18.27
CA LEU A 193 0.43 12.99 -19.38
C LEU A 193 1.60 12.18 -19.93
N ALA A 194 2.41 11.54 -19.08
CA ALA A 194 3.52 10.69 -19.52
C ALA A 194 3.01 9.50 -20.35
N GLY A 195 1.96 8.81 -19.89
CA GLY A 195 1.34 7.70 -20.62
C GLY A 195 0.75 8.12 -21.98
N LYS A 196 0.24 9.34 -22.08
CA LYS A 196 -0.24 9.94 -23.35
C LYS A 196 0.87 10.54 -24.21
N ARG A 197 2.13 10.55 -23.75
CA ARG A 197 3.26 11.27 -24.37
C ARG A 197 2.98 12.76 -24.57
N ALA A 198 2.28 13.36 -23.63
CA ALA A 198 1.81 14.74 -23.67
C ALA A 198 2.43 15.62 -22.57
N LEU A 199 3.56 15.20 -21.97
CA LEU A 199 4.27 16.05 -21.01
C LEU A 199 4.64 17.39 -21.66
N PRO A 200 4.49 18.52 -20.96
CA PRO A 200 4.86 19.82 -21.50
C PRO A 200 6.33 19.86 -21.87
N VAL A 201 6.65 20.44 -23.01
CA VAL A 201 8.04 20.72 -23.42
C VAL A 201 8.69 21.57 -22.33
N SER A 202 9.80 21.09 -21.77
CA SER A 202 10.43 21.66 -20.61
C SER A 202 11.94 21.43 -20.65
N SER A 203 12.71 22.46 -20.31
CA SER A 203 14.17 22.36 -20.20
C SER A 203 14.62 22.13 -18.77
N ARG A 204 13.85 22.61 -17.79
CA ARG A 204 14.17 22.54 -16.38
C ARG A 204 13.00 21.96 -15.61
N ALA A 205 13.16 20.72 -15.13
CA ALA A 205 12.15 20.06 -14.32
C ALA A 205 12.54 20.01 -12.84
N ALA A 206 11.55 20.03 -11.95
CA ALA A 206 11.71 19.74 -10.55
C ALA A 206 10.80 18.60 -10.09
N VAL A 207 11.32 17.68 -9.28
CA VAL A 207 10.55 16.64 -8.59
C VAL A 207 10.65 16.90 -7.10
N ILE A 208 9.51 17.16 -6.45
CA ILE A 208 9.43 17.41 -5.02
C ILE A 208 9.15 16.09 -4.30
N GLY A 209 10.11 15.61 -3.53
CA GLY A 209 10.01 14.36 -2.79
C GLY A 209 11.33 13.58 -2.81
N GLY A 210 11.46 12.63 -1.89
CA GLY A 210 12.69 11.82 -1.75
C GLY A 210 12.38 10.34 -1.54
N GLY A 211 11.17 9.90 -1.88
CA GLY A 211 10.72 8.51 -1.81
C GLY A 211 10.54 7.87 -3.18
N GLU A 212 10.07 6.64 -3.21
CA GLU A 212 9.91 5.84 -4.44
C GLU A 212 9.02 6.52 -5.49
N THR A 213 7.99 7.25 -5.07
CA THR A 213 7.14 8.04 -5.97
C THR A 213 7.94 9.09 -6.75
N ALA A 214 8.84 9.81 -6.07
CA ALA A 214 9.73 10.76 -6.71
C ALA A 214 10.75 10.04 -7.58
N GLY A 215 11.27 8.91 -7.12
CA GLY A 215 12.20 8.08 -7.87
C GLY A 215 11.63 7.59 -9.18
N SER A 216 10.39 7.12 -9.20
CA SER A 216 9.73 6.68 -10.43
C SER A 216 9.50 7.83 -11.43
N ALA A 217 9.13 9.02 -10.94
CA ALA A 217 9.01 10.19 -11.79
C ALA A 217 10.37 10.61 -12.40
N LEU A 218 11.45 10.51 -11.62
CA LEU A 218 12.81 10.76 -12.12
C LEU A 218 13.22 9.75 -13.20
N ASP A 219 12.96 8.45 -12.98
CA ASP A 219 13.26 7.39 -13.95
C ASP A 219 12.53 7.63 -15.29
N GLU A 220 11.36 8.24 -15.26
CA GLU A 220 10.68 8.69 -16.49
C GLU A 220 11.33 9.95 -17.07
N LEU A 221 11.58 10.99 -16.26
CA LEU A 221 12.09 12.27 -16.74
C LEU A 221 13.47 12.17 -17.38
N VAL A 222 14.35 11.27 -16.93
CA VAL A 222 15.69 11.08 -17.54
C VAL A 222 15.63 10.56 -18.97
N ARG A 223 14.47 10.04 -19.41
CA ARG A 223 14.23 9.61 -20.80
C ARG A 223 13.82 10.76 -21.72
N HIS A 224 13.54 11.92 -21.17
CA HIS A 224 13.15 13.10 -21.90
C HIS A 224 14.35 14.04 -22.14
N ASP A 225 14.26 14.87 -23.19
CA ASP A 225 15.29 15.85 -23.53
C ASP A 225 15.16 17.10 -22.64
N MET A 226 15.81 17.07 -21.48
CA MET A 226 15.84 18.15 -20.48
C MET A 226 17.28 18.58 -20.23
N LEU A 227 17.49 19.87 -19.91
CA LEU A 227 18.80 20.40 -19.52
C LEU A 227 19.12 20.07 -18.06
N THR A 228 18.13 20.18 -17.17
CA THR A 228 18.31 19.91 -15.75
C THR A 228 17.05 19.28 -15.14
N ILE A 229 17.26 18.36 -14.19
CA ILE A 229 16.22 17.73 -13.39
C ILE A 229 16.62 17.87 -11.91
N SER A 230 15.86 18.64 -11.15
CA SER A 230 16.15 18.91 -9.75
C SER A 230 15.28 18.06 -8.83
N VAL A 231 15.89 17.30 -7.94
CA VAL A 231 15.19 16.60 -6.85
C VAL A 231 15.19 17.50 -5.62
N ILE A 232 14.00 17.84 -5.13
CA ILE A 232 13.85 18.77 -4.00
C ILE A 232 13.41 18.01 -2.76
N THR A 233 14.23 18.03 -1.72
CA THR A 233 13.91 17.40 -0.44
C THR A 233 14.52 18.20 0.72
N PRO A 234 13.91 18.20 1.92
CA PRO A 234 14.49 18.86 3.10
C PRO A 234 15.68 18.09 3.68
N LYS A 235 15.92 16.84 3.26
CA LYS A 235 17.03 16.02 3.73
C LYS A 235 18.36 16.55 3.20
N ALA A 236 19.45 16.30 3.94
CA ALA A 236 20.80 16.74 3.55
C ALA A 236 21.28 16.07 2.24
N THR A 237 20.78 14.88 1.95
CA THR A 237 21.08 14.12 0.72
C THR A 237 19.94 13.19 0.36
N ILE A 238 20.00 12.61 -0.82
CA ILE A 238 19.12 11.53 -1.26
C ILE A 238 19.73 10.21 -0.77
N TYR A 239 18.96 9.47 0.03
CA TYR A 239 19.38 8.18 0.54
C TYR A 239 18.88 7.05 -0.35
N THR A 240 19.74 6.07 -0.57
CA THR A 240 19.34 4.77 -1.13
C THR A 240 18.73 3.93 -0.03
N ARG A 241 17.67 3.20 -0.36
CA ARG A 241 17.02 2.26 0.55
C ARG A 241 18.01 1.18 0.98
N GLY A 242 18.10 0.92 2.29
CA GLY A 242 18.83 -0.22 2.80
C GLY A 242 18.14 -1.52 2.38
N GLU A 243 18.84 -2.35 1.63
CA GLU A 243 18.33 -3.62 1.07
C GLU A 243 19.30 -4.79 1.33
N SER A 244 20.14 -4.70 2.36
CA SER A 244 20.98 -5.82 2.79
C SER A 244 20.13 -6.96 3.36
N TYR A 245 20.72 -8.13 3.51
CA TYR A 245 20.07 -9.27 4.15
C TYR A 245 19.47 -8.91 5.52
N PHE A 246 20.20 -8.18 6.36
CA PHE A 246 19.75 -7.82 7.72
C PHE A 246 18.56 -6.89 7.70
N GLU A 247 18.54 -5.92 6.79
CA GLU A 247 17.43 -4.98 6.60
C GLU A 247 16.21 -5.69 6.01
N ASN A 248 16.40 -6.47 4.96
CA ASN A 248 15.33 -7.25 4.33
C ASN A 248 14.69 -8.26 5.29
N ALA A 249 15.46 -8.85 6.21
CA ALA A 249 14.95 -9.78 7.22
C ALA A 249 13.92 -9.13 8.15
N LEU A 250 14.07 -7.85 8.50
CA LEU A 250 13.09 -7.11 9.32
C LEU A 250 11.75 -6.90 8.60
N PHE A 251 11.77 -6.91 7.27
CA PHE A 251 10.55 -6.77 6.46
C PHE A 251 9.83 -8.10 6.26
N SER A 252 10.55 -9.20 6.16
CA SER A 252 9.96 -10.53 5.94
C SER A 252 9.63 -11.28 7.21
N ASP A 253 10.23 -10.90 8.34
CA ASP A 253 10.01 -11.50 9.66
C ASP A 253 9.86 -10.43 10.74
N PRO A 254 8.63 -10.04 11.10
CA PRO A 254 8.38 -9.00 12.09
C PRO A 254 8.51 -9.50 13.54
N THR A 255 8.91 -10.73 13.82
CA THR A 255 8.92 -11.31 15.18
C THR A 255 9.78 -10.51 16.17
N LYS A 256 10.90 -9.95 15.69
CA LYS A 256 11.79 -9.11 16.50
C LYS A 256 11.36 -7.64 16.60
N TRP A 257 10.38 -7.22 15.80
CA TRP A 257 9.99 -5.80 15.74
C TRP A 257 9.56 -5.24 17.08
N ASN A 258 8.81 -6.04 17.86
CA ASN A 258 8.31 -5.63 19.17
C ASN A 258 9.39 -5.53 20.26
N THR A 259 10.59 -6.04 20.02
CA THR A 259 11.73 -5.90 20.94
C THR A 259 12.49 -4.58 20.74
N LEU A 260 12.24 -3.88 19.62
CA LEU A 260 12.86 -2.61 19.30
C LEU A 260 12.14 -1.45 20.02
N SER A 261 12.90 -0.47 20.48
CA SER A 261 12.37 0.80 20.96
C SER A 261 11.70 1.59 19.81
N MET A 262 10.88 2.57 20.16
CA MET A 262 10.22 3.42 19.15
C MET A 262 11.21 4.20 18.29
N ASP A 263 12.34 4.59 18.84
CA ASP A 263 13.36 5.34 18.09
C ASP A 263 14.11 4.42 17.12
N GLU A 264 14.44 3.18 17.51
CA GLU A 264 14.99 2.17 16.61
C GLU A 264 14.02 1.84 15.46
N ARG A 265 12.72 1.67 15.75
CA ARG A 265 11.70 1.44 14.72
C ARG A 265 11.63 2.61 13.71
N ARG A 266 11.63 3.84 14.21
CA ARG A 266 11.63 5.04 13.36
C ARG A 266 12.91 5.14 12.53
N ASP A 267 14.06 4.78 13.11
CA ASP A 267 15.34 4.80 12.38
C ASP A 267 15.34 3.77 11.24
N VAL A 268 14.91 2.54 11.50
CA VAL A 268 14.78 1.51 10.46
C VAL A 268 13.88 2.01 9.33
N ILE A 269 12.65 2.48 9.62
CA ILE A 269 11.70 2.94 8.60
C ILE A 269 12.27 4.13 7.81
N ARG A 270 12.95 5.06 8.46
CA ARG A 270 13.56 6.21 7.80
C ARG A 270 14.64 5.82 6.81
N ARG A 271 15.36 4.72 7.05
CA ARG A 271 16.48 4.27 6.23
C ARG A 271 16.08 3.26 5.14
N THR A 272 14.94 2.59 5.31
CA THR A 272 14.59 1.44 4.48
C THR A 272 13.24 1.57 3.77
N ASP A 273 12.41 2.57 4.13
CA ASP A 273 11.04 2.68 3.59
C ASP A 273 10.67 4.11 3.20
N ARG A 274 10.67 5.06 4.15
CA ARG A 274 10.12 6.40 3.92
C ARG A 274 11.17 7.41 3.45
N GLY A 275 10.96 7.95 2.25
CA GLY A 275 11.79 9.03 1.70
C GLY A 275 13.20 8.56 1.32
N VAL A 276 13.32 7.38 0.75
CA VAL A 276 14.53 6.78 0.20
C VAL A 276 14.22 6.25 -1.20
N PHE A 277 15.21 6.21 -2.07
CA PHE A 277 15.11 5.65 -3.40
C PHE A 277 15.51 4.18 -3.40
N SER A 278 14.84 3.34 -4.17
CA SER A 278 15.33 1.98 -4.43
C SER A 278 16.68 2.00 -5.13
N VAL A 279 17.44 0.92 -4.98
CA VAL A 279 18.73 0.75 -5.68
C VAL A 279 18.58 0.94 -7.19
N ARG A 280 17.46 0.47 -7.76
CA ARG A 280 17.19 0.58 -9.21
C ARG A 280 17.01 2.00 -9.68
N VAL A 281 16.29 2.84 -8.91
CA VAL A 281 16.17 4.27 -9.23
C VAL A 281 17.53 4.93 -9.14
N GLN A 282 18.33 4.60 -8.14
CA GLN A 282 19.70 5.11 -8.04
C GLN A 282 20.53 4.72 -9.26
N GLU A 283 20.45 3.48 -9.72
CA GLU A 283 21.17 3.01 -10.90
C GLU A 283 20.74 3.75 -12.17
N SER A 284 19.46 4.05 -12.34
CA SER A 284 18.95 4.77 -13.52
C SER A 284 19.34 6.24 -13.56
N VAL A 285 19.47 6.90 -12.39
CA VAL A 285 19.74 8.34 -12.32
C VAL A 285 21.20 8.72 -12.01
N ILE A 286 21.99 7.79 -11.46
CA ILE A 286 23.34 8.09 -10.94
C ILE A 286 24.34 8.47 -12.04
N GLY A 287 24.13 7.97 -13.24
CA GLY A 287 24.94 8.30 -14.42
C GLY A 287 24.47 9.52 -15.19
N ASP A 288 23.38 10.16 -14.80
CA ASP A 288 22.80 11.29 -15.51
C ASP A 288 23.22 12.62 -14.87
N ASN A 289 24.13 13.32 -15.54
CA ASN A 289 24.65 14.60 -15.07
C ASN A 289 23.62 15.73 -15.01
N ARG A 290 22.42 15.54 -15.54
CA ARG A 290 21.31 16.50 -15.48
C ARG A 290 20.57 16.46 -14.14
N VAL A 291 20.72 15.37 -13.38
CA VAL A 291 20.01 15.17 -12.12
C VAL A 291 20.78 15.82 -10.97
N HIS A 292 20.15 16.77 -10.26
CA HIS A 292 20.73 17.51 -9.16
C HIS A 292 19.81 17.48 -7.93
N HIS A 293 20.41 17.44 -6.73
CA HIS A 293 19.68 17.57 -5.48
C HIS A 293 19.68 19.03 -4.99
N LEU A 294 18.50 19.56 -4.71
CA LEU A 294 18.29 20.84 -4.05
C LEU A 294 17.73 20.61 -2.65
N GLN A 295 18.51 20.95 -1.63
CA GLN A 295 18.09 20.81 -0.26
C GLN A 295 17.20 21.97 0.17
N GLY A 296 15.95 21.68 0.51
CA GLY A 296 15.01 22.68 1.04
C GLY A 296 13.58 22.15 1.12
N ARG A 297 12.77 22.88 1.85
CA ARG A 297 11.31 22.70 1.90
C ARG A 297 10.66 23.73 1.00
N VAL A 298 9.81 23.33 0.10
CA VAL A 298 9.02 24.25 -0.71
C VAL A 298 8.05 25.01 0.20
N VAL A 299 8.16 26.33 0.20
CA VAL A 299 7.30 27.21 1.01
C VAL A 299 6.43 28.15 0.18
N ARG A 300 6.79 28.34 -1.09
CA ARG A 300 6.00 29.15 -2.03
C ARG A 300 6.25 28.69 -3.45
N ILE A 301 5.18 28.69 -4.25
CA ILE A 301 5.22 28.56 -5.70
C ILE A 301 4.48 29.78 -6.27
N ALA A 302 5.06 30.44 -7.24
CA ALA A 302 4.50 31.60 -7.90
C ALA A 302 4.72 31.51 -9.42
N GLU A 303 3.79 32.03 -10.19
CA GLU A 303 3.90 32.15 -11.64
C GLU A 303 5.09 33.02 -12.02
N GLN A 304 5.85 32.62 -13.05
CA GLN A 304 6.98 33.39 -13.59
C GLN A 304 7.13 33.12 -15.10
N GLY A 305 6.58 34.03 -15.91
CA GLY A 305 6.53 33.82 -17.36
C GLY A 305 5.75 32.54 -17.71
N ASP A 306 6.33 31.68 -18.56
CA ASP A 306 5.71 30.40 -18.94
C ASP A 306 6.01 29.26 -17.94
N GLY A 307 6.73 29.54 -16.86
CA GLY A 307 7.11 28.57 -15.83
C GLY A 307 6.73 29.04 -14.43
N VAL A 308 7.38 28.48 -13.42
CA VAL A 308 7.13 28.78 -12.02
C VAL A 308 8.43 29.14 -11.26
N ALA A 309 8.34 30.10 -10.37
CA ALA A 309 9.35 30.40 -9.36
C ALA A 309 8.99 29.65 -8.07
N MET A 310 9.92 28.88 -7.55
CA MET A 310 9.77 28.13 -6.33
C MET A 310 10.72 28.62 -5.26
N THR A 311 10.17 28.98 -4.09
CA THR A 311 10.98 29.39 -2.92
C THR A 311 11.25 28.18 -2.04
N LEU A 312 12.52 27.90 -1.83
CA LEU A 312 12.99 26.82 -0.96
C LEU A 312 13.53 27.39 0.34
N ARG A 313 13.03 26.90 1.45
CA ARG A 313 13.49 27.22 2.80
C ARG A 313 14.42 26.16 3.36
N ASN A 314 15.53 26.61 3.92
CA ASN A 314 16.45 25.79 4.69
C ASN A 314 16.76 26.53 6.00
N ASP A 315 16.63 25.88 7.15
CA ASP A 315 16.76 26.51 8.47
C ASP A 315 18.14 27.15 8.72
N ARG A 316 19.14 26.84 7.89
CA ARG A 316 20.54 27.33 8.04
C ARG A 316 20.99 28.29 6.94
N ARG A 317 20.11 28.61 5.99
CA ARG A 317 20.44 29.48 4.84
C ARG A 317 19.23 30.36 4.52
N PRO A 318 19.46 31.55 3.92
CA PRO A 318 18.38 32.37 3.39
C PRO A 318 17.54 31.57 2.39
N ASP A 319 16.24 31.90 2.30
CA ASP A 319 15.33 31.34 1.32
C ASP A 319 15.91 31.55 -0.09
N GLN A 320 15.90 30.48 -0.90
CA GLN A 320 16.41 30.49 -2.26
C GLN A 320 15.24 30.38 -3.24
N VAL A 321 15.32 31.17 -4.32
CA VAL A 321 14.31 31.11 -5.40
C VAL A 321 14.93 30.43 -6.61
N HIS A 322 14.27 29.39 -7.09
CA HIS A 322 14.62 28.63 -8.30
C HIS A 322 13.48 28.69 -9.30
N THR A 323 13.79 28.69 -10.59
CA THR A 323 12.77 28.69 -11.66
C THR A 323 12.76 27.37 -12.42
N PHE A 324 11.57 26.87 -12.70
CA PHE A 324 11.35 25.61 -13.39
C PHE A 324 10.29 25.77 -14.47
N ASP A 325 10.40 24.97 -15.52
CA ASP A 325 9.45 24.91 -16.61
C ASP A 325 8.38 23.84 -16.34
N LEU A 326 8.70 22.88 -15.46
CA LEU A 326 7.82 21.78 -15.03
C LEU A 326 8.14 21.39 -13.58
N VAL A 327 7.13 21.22 -12.78
CA VAL A 327 7.23 20.77 -11.38
C VAL A 327 6.33 19.58 -11.16
N ILE A 328 6.86 18.50 -10.60
CA ILE A 328 6.10 17.32 -10.21
C ILE A 328 6.04 17.22 -8.68
N ASP A 329 4.84 17.26 -8.12
CA ASP A 329 4.60 16.99 -6.70
C ASP A 329 4.54 15.49 -6.45
N ALA A 330 5.68 14.95 -6.02
CA ALA A 330 5.84 13.55 -5.65
C ALA A 330 6.00 13.36 -4.12
N THR A 331 5.35 14.21 -3.33
CA THR A 331 5.40 14.15 -1.85
C THR A 331 4.60 12.99 -1.26
N GLY A 332 3.95 12.19 -2.10
CA GLY A 332 3.25 10.96 -1.72
C GLY A 332 1.74 11.10 -1.62
N GLY A 333 1.10 10.05 -1.14
CA GLY A 333 -0.36 9.99 -0.94
C GLY A 333 -0.82 10.63 0.37
N GLN A 334 -2.10 10.51 0.63
CA GLN A 334 -2.75 10.90 1.90
C GLN A 334 -2.97 9.65 2.75
N PRO A 335 -2.19 9.38 3.79
CA PRO A 335 -2.33 8.16 4.58
C PRO A 335 -3.70 7.97 5.22
N LEU A 336 -4.42 9.07 5.45
CA LEU A 336 -5.74 9.10 6.07
C LEU A 336 -6.90 9.30 5.07
N TRP A 337 -6.65 9.10 3.77
CA TRP A 337 -7.65 9.29 2.71
C TRP A 337 -8.97 8.56 2.97
N PHE A 338 -8.90 7.38 3.58
CA PHE A 338 -10.06 6.55 3.86
C PHE A 338 -11.01 7.14 4.90
N LEU A 339 -10.56 8.11 5.70
CA LEU A 339 -11.43 8.79 6.68
C LEU A 339 -12.55 9.60 6.00
N GLU A 340 -12.35 10.00 4.76
CA GLU A 340 -13.37 10.67 3.96
C GLU A 340 -14.56 9.74 3.61
N LEU A 341 -14.36 8.42 3.71
CA LEU A 341 -15.39 7.42 3.48
C LEU A 341 -16.28 7.18 4.71
N PHE A 342 -15.78 7.50 5.92
CA PHE A 342 -16.49 7.22 7.16
C PHE A 342 -17.52 8.29 7.47
N ASP A 343 -18.75 7.88 7.80
CA ASP A 343 -19.74 8.81 8.31
C ASP A 343 -19.34 9.35 9.71
N ALA A 344 -20.06 10.35 10.19
CA ALA A 344 -19.74 11.00 11.45
C ALA A 344 -19.73 10.02 12.64
N ASN A 345 -20.69 9.08 12.68
CA ASN A 345 -20.79 8.09 13.75
C ASN A 345 -19.62 7.10 13.73
N ALA A 346 -19.24 6.60 12.57
CA ALA A 346 -18.07 5.73 12.42
C ALA A 346 -16.75 6.46 12.73
N ALA A 347 -16.63 7.75 12.36
CA ALA A 347 -15.48 8.57 12.72
C ALA A 347 -15.39 8.81 14.24
N ASP A 348 -16.50 9.09 14.91
CA ASP A 348 -16.57 9.26 16.37
C ASP A 348 -16.15 7.98 17.11
N LEU A 349 -16.57 6.79 16.64
CA LEU A 349 -16.15 5.50 17.17
C LEU A 349 -14.64 5.29 17.02
N LEU A 350 -14.06 5.68 15.88
CA LEU A 350 -12.62 5.63 15.66
C LEU A 350 -11.87 6.58 16.60
N GLU A 351 -12.35 7.82 16.78
CA GLU A 351 -11.76 8.78 17.71
C GLU A 351 -11.78 8.26 19.16
N LEU A 352 -12.89 7.66 19.55
CA LEU A 352 -13.01 7.03 20.88
C LEU A 352 -12.01 5.88 21.03
N ALA A 353 -11.90 5.00 20.04
CA ALA A 353 -10.99 3.86 20.06
C ALA A 353 -9.51 4.27 20.14
N VAL A 354 -9.10 5.34 19.44
CA VAL A 354 -7.71 5.83 19.47
C VAL A 354 -7.42 6.85 20.59
N GLY A 355 -8.44 7.20 21.39
CA GLY A 355 -8.33 8.11 22.52
C GLY A 355 -8.13 9.58 22.15
N GLY A 356 -8.75 10.07 21.07
CA GLY A 356 -8.78 11.47 20.66
C GLY A 356 -8.72 11.67 19.14
N PRO A 357 -8.45 12.91 18.66
CA PRO A 357 -8.53 13.25 17.25
C PRO A 357 -7.79 12.31 16.32
N LEU A 358 -8.38 11.98 15.16
CA LEU A 358 -7.83 11.07 14.16
C LEU A 358 -6.59 11.69 13.51
N THR A 359 -5.43 11.28 13.96
CA THR A 359 -4.13 11.64 13.38
C THR A 359 -3.40 10.38 12.94
N GLN A 360 -2.54 10.51 11.95
CA GLN A 360 -1.73 9.40 11.47
C GLN A 360 -0.96 8.71 12.63
N THR A 361 -0.34 9.49 13.50
CA THR A 361 0.46 8.96 14.62
C THR A 361 -0.41 8.16 15.62
N ARG A 362 -1.63 8.61 15.92
CA ARG A 362 -2.52 7.91 16.83
C ARG A 362 -3.04 6.61 16.23
N LEU A 363 -3.46 6.66 14.97
CA LEU A 363 -3.91 5.47 14.26
C LEU A 363 -2.77 4.45 14.10
N GLU A 364 -1.58 4.87 13.68
CA GLU A 364 -0.40 3.98 13.61
C GLU A 364 -0.07 3.31 14.95
N ALA A 365 -0.24 4.03 16.07
CA ALA A 365 0.00 3.50 17.41
C ALA A 365 -1.10 2.55 17.90
N ALA A 366 -2.33 2.72 17.40
CA ALA A 366 -3.49 1.92 17.79
C ALA A 366 -3.60 0.58 17.05
N ILE A 367 -2.76 0.30 16.05
CA ILE A 367 -2.80 -0.95 15.28
C ILE A 367 -2.33 -2.13 16.14
N GLY A 368 -3.24 -3.07 16.40
CA GLY A 368 -3.01 -4.30 17.14
C GLY A 368 -2.22 -5.35 16.36
N TYR A 369 -1.93 -6.48 17.02
CA TYR A 369 -1.21 -7.60 16.41
C TYR A 369 -1.93 -8.17 15.17
N ASP A 370 -3.25 -8.21 15.22
CA ASP A 370 -4.11 -8.65 14.11
C ASP A 370 -4.22 -7.63 12.97
N LEU A 371 -3.49 -6.53 13.03
CA LEU A 371 -3.50 -5.40 12.09
C LEU A 371 -4.80 -4.59 12.09
N ALA A 372 -5.69 -4.83 13.05
CA ALA A 372 -6.89 -4.03 13.25
C ALA A 372 -6.62 -2.85 14.21
N VAL A 373 -7.47 -1.84 14.14
CA VAL A 373 -7.52 -0.77 15.13
C VAL A 373 -8.01 -1.35 16.45
N SER A 374 -7.21 -1.22 17.51
CA SER A 374 -7.54 -1.70 18.86
C SER A 374 -8.66 -0.87 19.46
N GLY A 375 -9.53 -1.52 20.24
CA GLY A 375 -10.63 -0.83 20.94
C GLY A 375 -11.93 -0.70 20.13
N LEU A 376 -11.98 -1.21 18.89
CA LEU A 376 -13.22 -1.35 18.12
C LEU A 376 -13.79 -2.76 18.29
N ASP A 377 -15.09 -2.87 18.49
CA ASP A 377 -15.81 -4.16 18.48
C ASP A 377 -15.88 -4.72 17.06
N ALA A 378 -16.32 -3.91 16.10
CA ALA A 378 -16.26 -4.22 14.67
C ALA A 378 -14.83 -4.02 14.15
N LYS A 379 -14.22 -5.07 13.57
CA LYS A 379 -12.82 -5.02 13.13
C LYS A 379 -12.63 -4.09 11.94
N LEU A 380 -11.69 -3.16 12.07
CA LEU A 380 -11.17 -2.33 10.98
C LEU A 380 -9.68 -2.61 10.82
N TYR A 381 -9.29 -3.28 9.74
CA TYR A 381 -7.89 -3.60 9.43
C TYR A 381 -7.25 -2.51 8.59
N LEU A 382 -6.11 -1.98 9.06
CA LEU A 382 -5.34 -0.92 8.39
C LEU A 382 -3.88 -1.33 8.17
N PRO A 383 -3.58 -2.35 7.33
CA PRO A 383 -2.24 -2.88 7.18
C PRO A 383 -1.23 -1.84 6.65
N ASN A 384 -1.68 -0.84 5.88
CA ASN A 384 -0.83 0.24 5.39
C ASN A 384 -0.31 1.16 6.52
N MET A 385 -0.99 1.18 7.66
CA MET A 385 -0.60 1.97 8.84
C MET A 385 0.14 1.14 9.89
N ALA A 386 0.27 -0.17 9.70
CA ALA A 386 0.83 -1.09 10.71
C ALA A 386 2.36 -1.00 10.85
N GLY A 387 3.06 -0.27 10.00
CA GLY A 387 4.52 -0.28 9.92
C GLY A 387 5.24 0.01 11.22
N ILE A 388 4.86 1.07 11.92
CA ILE A 388 5.46 1.46 13.21
C ILE A 388 5.13 0.48 14.32
N ALA A 389 3.87 0.08 14.41
CA ALA A 389 3.40 -0.78 15.50
C ALA A 389 3.82 -2.24 15.32
N GLN A 390 3.71 -2.79 14.11
CA GLN A 390 3.75 -4.23 13.87
C GLN A 390 4.91 -4.71 12.99
N GLY A 391 5.54 -3.81 12.21
CA GLY A 391 6.69 -4.12 11.36
C GLY A 391 6.61 -3.50 9.97
N PRO A 392 7.76 -3.12 9.39
CA PRO A 392 7.82 -2.36 8.14
C PRO A 392 7.39 -3.16 6.91
N GLY A 393 7.26 -4.49 7.01
CA GLY A 393 6.81 -5.35 5.91
C GLY A 393 5.32 -5.25 5.61
N PHE A 394 4.46 -4.91 6.60
CA PHE A 394 3.01 -4.87 6.42
C PHE A 394 2.51 -3.77 5.47
N PRO A 395 3.05 -2.55 5.48
CA PRO A 395 2.66 -1.53 4.51
C PRO A 395 3.02 -1.85 3.06
N ASN A 396 4.00 -2.73 2.82
CA ASN A 396 4.51 -3.09 1.49
C ASN A 396 4.28 -4.57 1.12
N LEU A 397 5.06 -5.13 0.18
CA LEU A 397 4.89 -6.50 -0.32
C LEU A 397 5.66 -7.56 0.47
N SER A 398 6.41 -7.18 1.52
CA SER A 398 7.47 -8.06 2.05
C SER A 398 7.02 -9.09 3.08
N CYS A 399 5.73 -9.12 3.49
CA CYS A 399 5.22 -10.14 4.40
C CYS A 399 3.71 -10.40 4.21
N LEU A 400 3.26 -10.55 2.96
CA LEU A 400 1.85 -10.75 2.63
C LEU A 400 1.28 -12.06 3.21
N GLY A 401 2.07 -13.10 3.30
CA GLY A 401 1.69 -14.36 3.94
C GLY A 401 1.41 -14.21 5.43
N GLU A 402 2.26 -13.49 6.15
CA GLU A 402 2.06 -13.18 7.58
C GLU A 402 0.88 -12.22 7.78
N LEU A 403 0.73 -11.21 6.90
CA LEU A 403 -0.41 -10.30 6.90
C LEU A 403 -1.72 -11.09 6.81
N SER A 404 -1.83 -12.00 5.85
CA SER A 404 -3.03 -12.80 5.67
C SER A 404 -3.32 -13.71 6.87
N ASP A 405 -2.29 -14.29 7.48
CA ASP A 405 -2.44 -15.08 8.71
C ASP A 405 -3.00 -14.22 9.86
N ARG A 406 -2.50 -13.00 10.05
CA ARG A 406 -2.94 -12.11 11.14
C ARG A 406 -4.36 -11.60 10.95
N VAL A 407 -4.71 -11.19 9.73
CA VAL A 407 -6.06 -10.69 9.41
C VAL A 407 -7.11 -11.79 9.52
N LEU A 408 -6.82 -13.00 9.03
CA LEU A 408 -7.78 -14.10 9.00
C LEU A 408 -7.88 -14.84 10.34
N ARG A 409 -6.91 -14.70 11.23
CA ARG A 409 -6.95 -15.29 12.56
C ARG A 409 -7.99 -14.58 13.40
N THR A 410 -9.22 -15.02 13.30
CA THR A 410 -10.25 -14.60 14.26
C THR A 410 -9.86 -15.06 15.65
N ALA A 411 -9.96 -14.19 16.64
CA ALA A 411 -9.99 -14.63 18.02
C ALA A 411 -11.08 -15.70 18.15
N PRO A 412 -10.85 -16.81 18.90
CA PRO A 412 -11.86 -17.84 19.02
C PRO A 412 -13.17 -17.19 19.47
N ALA A 413 -14.25 -17.48 18.75
CA ALA A 413 -15.58 -17.05 19.12
C ALA A 413 -15.73 -17.31 20.64
N ARG A 414 -16.12 -16.30 21.40
CA ARG A 414 -16.41 -16.45 22.82
C ARG A 414 -17.31 -17.67 22.93
N GLN A 415 -16.80 -18.77 23.54
CA GLN A 415 -17.66 -19.87 23.90
C GLN A 415 -18.76 -19.28 24.76
N VAL A 416 -19.97 -19.20 24.24
CA VAL A 416 -21.16 -18.92 25.03
C VAL A 416 -21.19 -20.01 26.09
N VAL A 417 -20.79 -19.66 27.32
CA VAL A 417 -20.88 -20.53 28.47
C VAL A 417 -22.37 -20.77 28.64
N GLY A 418 -22.81 -21.93 28.14
CA GLY A 418 -24.18 -22.35 28.21
C GLY A 418 -24.63 -22.32 29.68
N ALA A 419 -25.69 -21.57 29.95
CA ALA A 419 -26.35 -21.51 31.21
C ALA A 419 -26.63 -22.94 31.67
N ARG A 420 -25.93 -23.42 32.73
CA ARG A 420 -26.23 -24.67 33.38
C ARG A 420 -27.66 -24.58 33.91
N ARG A 421 -28.58 -25.27 33.26
CA ARG A 421 -29.91 -25.53 33.84
C ARG A 421 -29.70 -26.26 35.18
N GLY A 422 -30.05 -25.57 36.23
CA GLY A 422 -30.06 -26.15 37.57
C GLY A 422 -30.98 -27.38 37.59
N VAL A 423 -30.41 -28.51 37.92
CA VAL A 423 -31.19 -29.73 38.27
C VAL A 423 -31.73 -29.49 39.66
N ALA A 424 -33.04 -29.32 39.74
CA ALA A 424 -33.77 -29.28 41.01
C ALA A 424 -33.63 -30.64 41.71
N ALA A 425 -33.03 -30.64 42.89
CA ALA A 425 -33.08 -31.78 43.80
C ALA A 425 -34.52 -31.96 44.30
N ARG A 426 -35.09 -33.16 44.18
CA ARG A 426 -36.30 -33.61 44.87
C ARG A 426 -35.94 -34.03 46.29
N PRO A 427 -36.76 -33.68 47.27
CA PRO A 427 -36.61 -34.20 48.65
C PRO A 427 -37.29 -35.56 48.80
N ALA A 428 -36.66 -36.46 49.53
CA ALA A 428 -37.28 -37.54 50.31
C ALA A 428 -36.44 -37.85 51.53
#